data_7cb9464718277e258ad45f661d8fdd7f
#
_entry.id   7cb9464718277e258ad45f661d8fdd7f
#
_cell.length_a   1.000
_cell.length_b   1.000
_cell.length_c   1.000
_cell.angle_alpha   90.00
_cell.angle_beta   90.00
_cell.angle_gamma   90.00
#
_symmetry.space_group_name_H-M   'P 1'
#
loop_
_entity.id
_entity.type
_entity.pdbx_description
1 polymer ?
#
loop_
_entity_poly.entity_id
_entity_poly.type
_entity_poly.pdbx_seq_one_letter_code
_entity_poly.pdbx_strand_id
1 'polypeptide(L)'
;RYKQYGYGAPVRLTFRQGGKTRRVVLGTVSPGPFGHEHPADRAQAMLWDYDCYGRLPGHIDALDVGAFTARGELMSVATAKEFFLRTEWSEGATYHKDLERMAGATKPTALDRKRTGALAGYLADIHRVKQTDPQLYRRRLRELLGHGECIMGLTDSYPDRFAFITEDLLSRIEVACNVWRWRLRSRHARLSQVHGDFHPWNVLFRHGTDFSVLDR
;
A
#
# COMPACT_ATOMS: atom_id res chain seq x y z
N ARG A 1 2.94 -26.83 23.99
CA ARG A 1 3.34 -25.95 22.85
C ARG A 1 3.17 -26.76 21.58
N TYR A 2 2.17 -26.43 20.75
CA TYR A 2 1.88 -27.19 19.54
C TYR A 2 2.67 -26.71 18.31
N LYS A 3 3.41 -25.60 18.39
CA LYS A 3 4.19 -25.06 17.30
C LYS A 3 5.45 -24.37 17.83
N GLN A 4 6.60 -24.85 17.39
CA GLN A 4 7.90 -24.31 17.83
C GLN A 4 8.31 -23.08 17.00
N TYR A 5 7.79 -22.97 15.76
CA TYR A 5 8.05 -21.90 14.82
C TYR A 5 6.77 -21.44 14.13
N GLY A 6 6.61 -20.16 13.89
CA GLY A 6 5.51 -19.55 13.14
C GLY A 6 5.17 -18.16 13.64
N TYR A 7 4.50 -17.39 12.80
CA TYR A 7 4.17 -15.98 13.03
C TYR A 7 2.92 -15.76 13.90
N GLY A 8 2.33 -16.79 14.49
CA GLY A 8 1.09 -16.66 15.23
C GLY A 8 1.06 -17.50 16.50
N ALA A 9 0.16 -17.11 17.40
CA ALA A 9 -0.16 -17.82 18.63
C ALA A 9 -1.61 -18.36 18.55
N PRO A 10 -1.83 -19.58 18.01
CA PRO A 10 -3.17 -20.13 17.88
C PRO A 10 -3.76 -20.44 19.26
N VAL A 11 -5.02 -20.04 19.47
CA VAL A 11 -5.79 -20.29 20.70
C VAL A 11 -6.94 -21.22 20.39
N ARG A 12 -7.04 -22.30 21.14
CA ARG A 12 -8.20 -23.20 21.06
C ARG A 12 -9.35 -22.60 21.85
N LEU A 13 -10.45 -22.37 21.19
CA LEU A 13 -11.71 -21.98 21.81
C LEU A 13 -12.63 -23.19 21.93
N THR A 14 -13.31 -23.33 23.07
CA THR A 14 -14.32 -24.35 23.29
C THR A 14 -15.58 -23.64 23.81
N PHE A 15 -16.71 -23.84 23.13
CA PHE A 15 -17.99 -23.22 23.49
C PHE A 15 -19.15 -24.17 23.22
N ARG A 16 -20.32 -23.85 23.74
CA ARG A 16 -21.58 -24.58 23.49
C ARG A 16 -22.45 -23.85 22.48
N GLN A 17 -22.90 -24.55 21.46
CA GLN A 17 -23.83 -24.05 20.46
C GLN A 17 -24.86 -25.11 20.13
N GLY A 18 -26.15 -24.78 20.29
CA GLY A 18 -27.25 -25.73 20.04
C GLY A 18 -27.14 -27.01 20.88
N GLY A 19 -26.72 -26.89 22.15
CA GLY A 19 -26.53 -28.04 23.06
C GLY A 19 -25.29 -28.89 22.82
N LYS A 20 -24.55 -28.66 21.73
CA LYS A 20 -23.30 -29.38 21.36
C LYS A 20 -22.07 -28.58 21.73
N THR A 21 -21.03 -29.26 22.19
CA THR A 21 -19.71 -28.67 22.40
C THR A 21 -19.02 -28.50 21.05
N ARG A 22 -18.59 -27.26 20.73
CA ARG A 22 -17.79 -26.90 19.56
C ARG A 22 -16.36 -26.56 20.00
N ARG A 23 -15.41 -26.91 19.15
CA ARG A 23 -13.99 -26.54 19.32
C ARG A 23 -13.51 -25.92 18.02
N VAL A 24 -12.90 -24.75 18.12
CA VAL A 24 -12.30 -24.04 16.98
C VAL A 24 -10.92 -23.52 17.38
N VAL A 25 -10.11 -23.16 16.40
CA VAL A 25 -8.82 -22.51 16.60
C VAL A 25 -8.95 -21.08 16.09
N LEU A 26 -8.63 -20.12 16.95
CA LEU A 26 -8.48 -18.72 16.57
C LEU A 26 -7.00 -18.45 16.36
N GLY A 27 -6.61 -18.11 15.14
CA GLY A 27 -5.24 -17.77 14.76
C GLY A 27 -5.07 -16.28 14.61
N THR A 28 -3.90 -15.76 14.96
CA THR A 28 -3.47 -14.38 14.67
C THR A 28 -2.06 -14.42 14.11
N VAL A 29 -1.70 -13.41 13.32
CA VAL A 29 -0.31 -13.20 12.87
C VAL A 29 0.33 -12.11 13.72
N SER A 30 1.49 -12.43 14.30
CA SER A 30 2.26 -11.47 15.10
C SER A 30 3.00 -10.47 14.20
N PRO A 31 3.18 -9.21 14.64
CA PRO A 31 4.06 -8.27 13.94
C PRO A 31 5.47 -8.84 13.75
N GLY A 32 6.06 -8.62 12.58
CA GLY A 32 7.40 -9.12 12.28
C GLY A 32 7.94 -8.60 10.95
N PRO A 33 9.28 -8.65 10.75
CA PRO A 33 9.95 -8.01 9.61
C PRO A 33 9.81 -8.78 8.28
N PHE A 34 9.01 -9.83 8.25
CA PHE A 34 8.83 -10.70 7.07
C PHE A 34 7.48 -10.47 6.39
N GLY A 35 7.09 -9.19 6.23
CA GLY A 35 5.85 -8.82 5.56
C GLY A 35 4.63 -8.81 6.49
N HIS A 36 4.83 -8.67 7.81
CA HIS A 36 3.78 -8.62 8.82
C HIS A 36 3.90 -7.40 9.74
N GLU A 37 4.66 -6.39 9.31
CA GLU A 37 4.97 -5.21 10.12
C GLU A 37 3.71 -4.40 10.48
N HIS A 38 2.85 -4.15 9.50
CA HIS A 38 1.65 -3.32 9.67
C HIS A 38 0.38 -4.16 9.86
N PRO A 39 -0.67 -3.63 10.51
CA PRO A 39 -1.97 -4.30 10.57
C PRO A 39 -2.54 -4.67 9.18
N ALA A 40 -2.35 -3.80 8.18
CA ALA A 40 -2.79 -4.05 6.80
C ALA A 40 -2.14 -5.30 6.19
N ASP A 41 -0.84 -5.52 6.41
CA ASP A 41 -0.13 -6.72 5.92
C ASP A 41 -0.74 -8.00 6.50
N ARG A 42 -1.05 -7.97 7.80
CA ARG A 42 -1.63 -9.10 8.50
C ARG A 42 -3.08 -9.35 8.09
N ALA A 43 -3.85 -8.28 7.84
CA ALA A 43 -5.19 -8.38 7.30
C ALA A 43 -5.19 -9.03 5.91
N GLN A 44 -4.33 -8.58 5.01
CA GLN A 44 -4.16 -9.17 3.68
C GLN A 44 -3.82 -10.66 3.77
N ALA A 45 -2.89 -11.06 4.63
CA ALA A 45 -2.51 -12.46 4.81
C ALA A 45 -3.69 -13.31 5.30
N MET A 46 -4.48 -12.82 6.28
CA MET A 46 -5.64 -13.54 6.81
C MET A 46 -6.76 -13.67 5.78
N LEU A 47 -7.03 -12.63 5.00
CA LEU A 47 -8.03 -12.67 3.94
C LEU A 47 -7.63 -13.65 2.84
N TRP A 48 -6.36 -13.64 2.45
CA TRP A 48 -5.83 -14.58 1.47
C TRP A 48 -5.91 -16.03 1.97
N ASP A 49 -5.54 -16.28 3.23
CA ASP A 49 -5.65 -17.60 3.84
C ASP A 49 -7.12 -18.07 3.84
N TYR A 50 -8.06 -17.21 4.21
CA TYR A 50 -9.49 -17.54 4.23
C TYR A 50 -9.98 -17.98 2.85
N ASP A 51 -9.60 -17.29 1.79
CA ASP A 51 -9.97 -17.63 0.42
C ASP A 51 -9.36 -18.95 -0.07
N CYS A 52 -8.23 -19.36 0.49
CA CYS A 52 -7.46 -20.51 0.00
C CYS A 52 -7.67 -21.80 0.81
N TYR A 53 -8.08 -21.72 2.06
CA TYR A 53 -8.09 -22.86 2.99
C TYR A 53 -8.86 -24.08 2.49
N GLY A 54 -10.05 -23.91 1.96
CA GLY A 54 -10.89 -25.00 1.46
C GLY A 54 -10.51 -25.54 0.09
N ARG A 55 -9.43 -25.04 -0.55
CA ARG A 55 -9.08 -25.43 -1.93
C ARG A 55 -8.18 -26.66 -2.03
N LEU A 56 -7.60 -27.11 -0.92
CA LEU A 56 -6.68 -28.24 -0.92
C LEU A 56 -7.35 -29.51 -0.37
N PRO A 57 -7.15 -30.68 -1.01
CA PRO A 57 -7.69 -31.93 -0.50
C PRO A 57 -7.16 -32.25 0.91
N GLY A 58 -8.07 -32.60 1.82
CA GLY A 58 -7.72 -32.94 3.20
C GLY A 58 -7.30 -31.76 4.08
N HIS A 59 -7.41 -30.54 3.60
CA HIS A 59 -7.19 -29.34 4.41
C HIS A 59 -8.38 -29.06 5.32
N ILE A 60 -8.15 -28.46 6.48
CA ILE A 60 -9.23 -27.99 7.35
C ILE A 60 -9.86 -26.74 6.73
N ASP A 61 -11.15 -26.50 7.05
CA ASP A 61 -11.85 -25.31 6.57
C ASP A 61 -11.53 -24.09 7.43
N ALA A 62 -11.44 -22.91 6.81
CA ALA A 62 -11.55 -21.64 7.49
C ALA A 62 -13.04 -21.34 7.72
N LEU A 63 -13.44 -21.20 8.97
CA LEU A 63 -14.82 -20.99 9.35
C LEU A 63 -15.23 -19.52 9.31
N ASP A 64 -14.27 -18.62 9.54
CA ASP A 64 -14.47 -17.17 9.62
C ASP A 64 -13.14 -16.44 9.46
N VAL A 65 -13.22 -15.20 9.00
CA VAL A 65 -12.12 -14.23 9.00
C VAL A 65 -12.64 -12.89 9.53
N GLY A 66 -11.81 -12.19 10.30
CA GLY A 66 -12.28 -10.95 10.92
C GLY A 66 -11.17 -10.18 11.61
N ALA A 67 -11.59 -9.19 12.39
CA ALA A 67 -10.71 -8.31 13.13
C ALA A 67 -11.12 -8.24 14.60
N PHE A 68 -10.15 -7.87 15.45
CA PHE A 68 -10.41 -7.41 16.80
C PHE A 68 -10.66 -5.90 16.77
N THR A 69 -11.76 -5.47 17.37
CA THR A 69 -12.00 -4.04 17.61
C THR A 69 -11.04 -3.48 18.66
N ALA A 70 -10.99 -2.15 18.79
CA ALA A 70 -10.21 -1.51 19.86
C ALA A 70 -10.67 -1.94 21.29
N ARG A 71 -11.89 -2.47 21.43
CA ARG A 71 -12.44 -3.02 22.68
C ARG A 71 -12.14 -4.50 22.88
N GLY A 72 -11.45 -5.13 21.93
CA GLY A 72 -11.17 -6.57 21.95
C GLY A 72 -12.32 -7.47 21.49
N GLU A 73 -13.39 -6.90 20.91
CA GLU A 73 -14.51 -7.64 20.38
C GLU A 73 -14.16 -8.23 19.01
N LEU A 74 -14.73 -9.37 18.66
CA LEU A 74 -14.58 -9.97 17.34
C LEU A 74 -15.58 -9.36 16.36
N MET A 75 -15.08 -8.96 15.18
CA MET A 75 -15.88 -8.49 14.07
C MET A 75 -15.57 -9.34 12.84
N SER A 76 -16.56 -10.10 12.37
CA SER A 76 -16.44 -10.92 11.16
C SER A 76 -16.50 -10.06 9.90
N VAL A 77 -15.68 -10.42 8.91
CA VAL A 77 -15.73 -9.89 7.53
C VAL A 77 -15.84 -11.00 6.49
N ALA A 78 -16.15 -12.23 6.90
CA ALA A 78 -16.24 -13.40 6.02
C ALA A 78 -17.28 -13.26 4.89
N THR A 79 -18.27 -12.41 5.05
CA THR A 79 -19.29 -12.12 4.01
C THR A 79 -18.97 -10.89 3.17
N ALA A 80 -17.89 -10.18 3.46
CA ALA A 80 -17.46 -9.04 2.65
C ALA A 80 -16.98 -9.54 1.28
N LYS A 81 -17.44 -8.86 0.22
CA LYS A 81 -16.98 -9.12 -1.16
C LYS A 81 -15.98 -8.08 -1.62
N GLU A 82 -16.10 -6.86 -1.06
CA GLU A 82 -15.27 -5.73 -1.45
C GLU A 82 -15.08 -4.79 -0.26
N PHE A 83 -13.97 -4.09 -0.23
CA PHE A 83 -13.63 -3.12 0.80
C PHE A 83 -13.69 -1.71 0.21
N PHE A 84 -14.02 -0.73 1.02
CA PHE A 84 -14.09 0.66 0.60
C PHE A 84 -13.43 1.60 1.60
N LEU A 85 -12.91 2.70 1.10
CA LEU A 85 -12.48 3.84 1.89
C LEU A 85 -13.47 4.98 1.71
N ARG A 86 -13.99 5.54 2.82
CA ARG A 86 -14.83 6.73 2.83
C ARG A 86 -14.02 7.93 3.29
N THR A 87 -13.87 8.91 2.42
CA THR A 87 -13.14 10.15 2.69
C THR A 87 -14.10 11.34 2.79
N GLU A 88 -13.59 12.47 3.22
CA GLU A 88 -14.30 13.75 3.14
C GLU A 88 -14.38 14.24 1.69
N TRP A 89 -15.47 14.95 1.37
CA TRP A 89 -15.57 15.66 0.10
C TRP A 89 -14.71 16.92 0.13
N SER A 90 -13.97 17.19 -0.94
CA SER A 90 -13.21 18.42 -1.10
C SER A 90 -13.63 19.14 -2.38
N GLU A 91 -13.99 20.39 -2.26
CA GLU A 91 -14.28 21.27 -3.40
C GLU A 91 -12.99 21.73 -4.09
N GLY A 92 -13.08 22.03 -5.39
CA GLY A 92 -11.97 22.59 -6.14
C GLY A 92 -11.90 22.09 -7.59
N ALA A 93 -10.97 22.66 -8.35
CA ALA A 93 -10.63 22.20 -9.68
C ALA A 93 -9.27 21.49 -9.67
N THR A 94 -9.16 20.39 -10.38
CA THR A 94 -7.90 19.65 -10.47
C THR A 94 -6.79 20.52 -11.08
N TYR A 95 -5.58 20.42 -10.56
CA TYR A 95 -4.41 21.12 -11.11
C TYR A 95 -4.13 20.73 -12.57
N HIS A 96 -4.57 19.56 -12.98
CA HIS A 96 -4.54 19.13 -14.37
C HIS A 96 -5.17 20.17 -15.33
N LYS A 97 -6.32 20.77 -14.96
CA LYS A 97 -6.97 21.82 -15.74
C LYS A 97 -6.10 23.08 -15.90
N ASP A 98 -5.30 23.43 -14.89
CA ASP A 98 -4.34 24.53 -15.02
C ASP A 98 -3.23 24.16 -16.00
N LEU A 99 -2.72 22.91 -15.98
CA LEU A 99 -1.70 22.43 -16.91
C LEU A 99 -2.23 22.40 -18.34
N GLU A 100 -3.45 21.94 -18.58
CA GLU A 100 -4.10 21.99 -19.91
C GLU A 100 -4.20 23.44 -20.44
N ARG A 101 -4.67 24.34 -19.60
CA ARG A 101 -4.74 25.77 -19.95
C ARG A 101 -3.36 26.35 -20.25
N MET A 102 -2.34 26.02 -19.47
CA MET A 102 -0.96 26.48 -19.68
C MET A 102 -0.35 25.91 -20.97
N ALA A 103 -0.67 24.68 -21.34
CA ALA A 103 -0.18 24.08 -22.59
C ALA A 103 -0.67 24.83 -23.84
N GLY A 104 -1.86 25.44 -23.78
CA GLY A 104 -2.40 26.30 -24.85
C GLY A 104 -2.00 27.78 -24.76
N ALA A 105 -1.27 28.19 -23.71
CA ALA A 105 -0.94 29.59 -23.47
C ALA A 105 0.51 29.90 -23.83
N THR A 106 0.77 31.14 -24.26
CA THR A 106 2.13 31.62 -24.58
C THR A 106 3.01 31.78 -23.34
N LYS A 107 2.44 32.09 -22.18
CA LYS A 107 3.17 32.32 -20.91
C LYS A 107 2.33 31.90 -19.70
N PRO A 108 2.94 31.33 -18.66
CA PRO A 108 2.29 31.11 -17.38
C PRO A 108 1.89 32.43 -16.72
N THR A 109 0.72 32.45 -16.10
CA THR A 109 0.21 33.59 -15.31
C THR A 109 0.96 33.75 -13.98
N ALA A 110 0.74 34.85 -13.30
CA ALA A 110 1.26 35.05 -11.94
C ALA A 110 0.66 34.03 -10.95
N LEU A 111 -0.61 33.62 -11.16
CA LEU A 111 -1.27 32.61 -10.33
C LEU A 111 -0.65 31.22 -10.55
N ASP A 112 -0.32 30.86 -11.80
CA ASP A 112 0.33 29.55 -12.09
C ASP A 112 1.65 29.43 -11.35
N ARG A 113 2.47 30.46 -11.38
CA ARG A 113 3.75 30.49 -10.64
C ARG A 113 3.54 30.37 -9.13
N LYS A 114 2.52 31.07 -8.58
CA LYS A 114 2.20 30.99 -7.14
C LYS A 114 1.70 29.58 -6.76
N ARG A 115 0.84 28.96 -7.57
CA ARG A 115 0.36 27.59 -7.36
C ARG A 115 1.50 26.58 -7.40
N THR A 116 2.37 26.65 -8.42
CA THR A 116 3.57 25.81 -8.50
C THR A 116 4.46 25.98 -7.26
N GLY A 117 4.68 27.22 -6.82
CA GLY A 117 5.43 27.51 -5.60
C GLY A 117 4.80 26.92 -4.35
N ALA A 118 3.46 26.99 -4.21
CA ALA A 118 2.74 26.39 -3.10
C ALA A 118 2.86 24.84 -3.07
N LEU A 119 2.76 24.19 -4.23
CA LEU A 119 2.96 22.73 -4.34
C LEU A 119 4.39 22.32 -4.01
N ALA A 120 5.39 23.07 -4.50
CA ALA A 120 6.80 22.83 -4.17
C ALA A 120 7.07 23.02 -2.67
N GLY A 121 6.47 24.04 -2.05
CA GLY A 121 6.52 24.27 -0.61
C GLY A 121 5.92 23.09 0.17
N TYR A 122 4.74 22.65 -0.19
CA TYR A 122 4.09 21.49 0.41
C TYR A 122 4.97 20.23 0.36
N LEU A 123 5.53 19.92 -0.82
CA LEU A 123 6.43 18.77 -0.95
C LEU A 123 7.69 18.92 -0.10
N ALA A 124 8.27 20.13 -0.05
CA ALA A 124 9.42 20.39 0.80
C ALA A 124 9.09 20.18 2.28
N ASP A 125 7.90 20.61 2.71
CA ASP A 125 7.46 20.48 4.11
C ASP A 125 7.21 19.03 4.51
N ILE A 126 6.50 18.24 3.73
CA ILE A 126 6.28 16.82 4.05
C ILE A 126 7.60 16.04 3.98
N HIS A 127 8.49 16.32 3.03
CA HIS A 127 9.78 15.64 2.90
C HIS A 127 10.79 16.03 3.99
N ARG A 128 10.56 17.12 4.72
CA ARG A 128 11.35 17.51 5.89
C ARG A 128 11.12 16.60 7.08
N VAL A 129 9.94 15.95 7.15
CA VAL A 129 9.63 14.97 8.18
C VAL A 129 10.42 13.69 7.92
N LYS A 130 11.44 13.44 8.73
CA LYS A 130 12.36 12.30 8.61
C LYS A 130 12.02 11.21 9.61
N GLN A 131 12.28 9.97 9.19
CA GLN A 131 12.29 8.82 10.07
C GLN A 131 13.66 8.14 10.06
N THR A 132 14.07 7.59 11.20
CA THR A 132 15.33 6.86 11.35
C THR A 132 15.05 5.38 11.57
N ASP A 133 14.34 4.76 10.62
CA ASP A 133 14.03 3.33 10.65
C ASP A 133 14.69 2.62 9.45
N PRO A 134 15.84 1.95 9.66
CA PRO A 134 16.53 1.21 8.61
C PRO A 134 15.72 0.03 8.06
N GLN A 135 14.85 -0.59 8.87
CA GLN A 135 14.03 -1.72 8.43
C GLN A 135 12.92 -1.24 7.51
N LEU A 136 12.19 -0.20 7.90
CA LEU A 136 11.18 0.44 7.06
C LEU A 136 11.78 0.94 5.74
N TYR A 137 12.95 1.61 5.78
CA TYR A 137 13.63 2.06 4.57
C TYR A 137 13.93 0.91 3.60
N ARG A 138 14.48 -0.21 4.10
CA ARG A 138 14.77 -1.40 3.28
C ARG A 138 13.50 -2.04 2.75
N ARG A 139 12.43 -2.04 3.53
CA ARG A 139 11.11 -2.48 3.10
C ARG A 139 10.61 -1.63 1.94
N ARG A 140 10.65 -0.29 2.05
CA ARG A 140 10.21 0.61 0.98
C ARG A 140 11.03 0.46 -0.30
N LEU A 141 12.33 0.24 -0.20
CA LEU A 141 13.15 -0.10 -1.38
C LEU A 141 12.76 -1.44 -2.02
N ARG A 142 12.37 -2.44 -1.23
CA ARG A 142 11.88 -3.72 -1.74
C ARG A 142 10.54 -3.57 -2.43
N GLU A 143 9.61 -2.85 -1.81
CA GLU A 143 8.28 -2.59 -2.35
C GLU A 143 8.35 -1.79 -3.65
N LEU A 144 9.23 -0.80 -3.75
CA LEU A 144 9.47 -0.04 -4.98
C LEU A 144 9.88 -0.93 -6.18
N LEU A 145 10.49 -2.09 -5.92
CA LEU A 145 10.80 -3.04 -6.97
C LEU A 145 9.68 -4.07 -7.18
N GLY A 146 9.24 -4.70 -6.11
CA GLY A 146 8.46 -5.95 -6.19
C GLY A 146 6.95 -5.80 -5.97
N HIS A 147 6.43 -4.59 -5.71
CA HIS A 147 4.98 -4.38 -5.63
C HIS A 147 4.35 -4.32 -7.02
N GLY A 148 3.11 -4.80 -7.15
CA GLY A 148 2.39 -4.84 -8.43
C GLY A 148 2.15 -3.48 -9.10
N GLU A 149 2.21 -2.39 -8.37
CA GLU A 149 2.11 -1.00 -8.90
C GLU A 149 3.49 -0.35 -9.09
N CYS A 150 4.59 -1.11 -8.93
CA CYS A 150 5.97 -0.60 -9.03
C CYS A 150 6.74 -1.29 -10.18
N ILE A 151 8.07 -1.34 -10.09
CA ILE A 151 8.92 -1.72 -11.23
C ILE A 151 8.55 -3.09 -11.82
N MET A 152 8.47 -4.15 -11.00
CA MET A 152 8.16 -5.50 -11.51
C MET A 152 6.72 -5.59 -12.03
N GLY A 153 5.74 -5.04 -11.33
CA GLY A 153 4.36 -5.03 -11.84
C GLY A 153 4.22 -4.20 -13.11
N LEU A 154 5.01 -3.13 -13.28
CA LEU A 154 5.05 -2.37 -14.53
C LEU A 154 5.70 -3.18 -15.66
N THR A 155 6.83 -3.86 -15.42
CA THR A 155 7.48 -4.72 -16.42
C THR A 155 6.59 -5.88 -16.83
N ASP A 156 5.88 -6.51 -15.89
CA ASP A 156 4.91 -7.59 -16.15
C ASP A 156 3.68 -7.13 -16.97
N SER A 157 3.35 -5.83 -16.93
CA SER A 157 2.19 -5.29 -17.66
C SER A 157 2.41 -5.04 -19.15
N TYR A 158 3.64 -5.12 -19.64
CA TYR A 158 3.92 -4.94 -21.04
C TYR A 158 3.43 -6.15 -21.86
N PRO A 159 2.79 -5.92 -23.03
CA PRO A 159 2.41 -7.01 -23.93
C PRO A 159 3.65 -7.75 -24.45
N ASP A 160 3.51 -9.06 -24.68
CA ASP A 160 4.58 -9.93 -25.21
C ASP A 160 5.24 -9.40 -26.50
N ARG A 161 4.50 -8.58 -27.25
CA ARG A 161 5.00 -7.92 -28.47
C ARG A 161 4.73 -6.42 -28.41
N PHE A 162 5.75 -5.69 -28.03
CA PHE A 162 5.73 -4.22 -28.08
C PHE A 162 6.88 -3.73 -28.96
N ALA A 163 6.62 -2.76 -29.84
CA ALA A 163 7.48 -2.42 -31.00
C ALA A 163 8.96 -2.13 -30.64
N PHE A 164 9.25 -1.63 -29.45
CA PHE A 164 10.60 -1.26 -29.02
C PHE A 164 10.94 -1.72 -27.58
N ILE A 165 10.04 -2.47 -26.96
CA ILE A 165 10.28 -3.06 -25.62
C ILE A 165 10.44 -4.58 -25.83
N THR A 166 11.56 -5.11 -25.40
CA THR A 166 11.87 -6.53 -25.48
C THR A 166 12.01 -7.12 -24.08
N GLU A 167 11.81 -8.42 -23.94
CA GLU A 167 12.06 -9.13 -22.66
C GLU A 167 13.48 -8.88 -22.15
N ASP A 168 14.49 -8.87 -23.04
CA ASP A 168 15.87 -8.54 -22.66
C ASP A 168 15.98 -7.13 -22.06
N LEU A 169 15.31 -6.16 -22.63
CA LEU A 169 15.30 -4.79 -22.09
C LEU A 169 14.62 -4.74 -20.73
N LEU A 170 13.47 -5.37 -20.56
CA LEU A 170 12.74 -5.41 -19.28
C LEU A 170 13.58 -6.12 -18.22
N SER A 171 14.16 -7.28 -18.53
CA SER A 171 15.05 -8.02 -17.64
C SER A 171 16.26 -7.17 -17.21
N ARG A 172 16.89 -6.44 -18.13
CA ARG A 172 18.02 -5.55 -17.80
C ARG A 172 17.61 -4.38 -16.90
N ILE A 173 16.38 -3.87 -17.06
CA ILE A 173 15.83 -2.84 -16.16
C ILE A 173 15.74 -3.38 -14.74
N GLU A 174 15.16 -4.57 -14.56
CA GLU A 174 15.03 -5.19 -13.23
C GLU A 174 16.38 -5.48 -12.59
N VAL A 175 17.32 -6.03 -13.36
CA VAL A 175 18.70 -6.27 -12.88
C VAL A 175 19.35 -4.95 -12.43
N ALA A 176 19.24 -3.89 -13.22
CA ALA A 176 19.76 -2.58 -12.85
C ALA A 176 19.11 -2.04 -11.57
N CYS A 177 17.78 -2.18 -11.42
CA CYS A 177 17.05 -1.79 -10.22
C CYS A 177 17.50 -2.57 -8.98
N ASN A 178 17.76 -3.88 -9.11
CA ASN A 178 18.31 -4.69 -8.03
C ASN A 178 19.71 -4.24 -7.61
N VAL A 179 20.58 -3.90 -8.55
CA VAL A 179 21.90 -3.31 -8.25
C VAL A 179 21.76 -2.01 -7.48
N TRP A 180 20.87 -1.11 -7.92
CA TRP A 180 20.59 0.14 -7.22
C TRP A 180 20.01 -0.05 -5.84
N ARG A 181 19.11 -1.01 -5.65
CA ARG A 181 18.57 -1.37 -4.33
C ARG A 181 19.68 -1.68 -3.34
N TRP A 182 20.70 -2.45 -3.74
CA TRP A 182 21.83 -2.76 -2.88
C TRP A 182 22.72 -1.53 -2.59
N ARG A 183 22.98 -0.69 -3.58
CA ARG A 183 23.72 0.56 -3.42
C ARG A 183 23.02 1.53 -2.47
N LEU A 184 21.69 1.57 -2.50
CA LEU A 184 20.88 2.46 -1.68
C LEU A 184 20.61 1.93 -0.27
N ARG A 185 20.82 0.64 -0.02
CA ARG A 185 20.38 -0.06 1.20
C ARG A 185 20.80 0.59 2.51
N SER A 186 21.94 1.25 2.56
CA SER A 186 22.47 1.94 3.74
C SER A 186 22.02 3.41 3.87
N ARG A 187 21.30 3.94 2.89
CA ARG A 187 20.92 5.36 2.82
C ARG A 187 19.63 5.68 3.60
N HIS A 188 19.38 4.99 4.72
CA HIS A 188 18.15 5.12 5.50
C HIS A 188 17.89 6.53 6.06
N ALA A 189 18.93 7.36 6.22
CA ALA A 189 18.77 8.79 6.56
C ALA A 189 17.95 9.59 5.52
N ARG A 190 17.74 9.04 4.31
CA ARG A 190 16.88 9.63 3.29
C ARG A 190 15.40 9.34 3.49
N LEU A 191 15.04 8.42 4.39
CA LEU A 191 13.65 8.09 4.66
C LEU A 191 12.90 9.32 5.15
N SER A 192 11.88 9.72 4.41
CA SER A 192 11.05 10.88 4.72
C SER A 192 9.59 10.58 4.43
N GLN A 193 8.69 11.37 5.02
CA GLN A 193 7.29 11.32 4.64
C GLN A 193 7.16 11.73 3.17
N VAL A 194 6.38 10.97 2.42
CA VAL A 194 6.05 11.25 1.02
C VAL A 194 4.55 11.12 0.84
N HIS A 195 3.99 11.74 -0.18
CA HIS A 195 2.59 11.54 -0.56
C HIS A 195 2.38 10.15 -1.18
N GLY A 196 3.31 9.73 -2.03
CA GLY A 196 3.24 8.45 -2.73
C GLY A 196 2.71 8.58 -4.16
N ASP A 197 1.63 9.32 -4.35
CA ASP A 197 0.97 9.52 -5.65
C ASP A 197 0.66 11.01 -5.92
N PHE A 198 1.68 11.86 -5.86
CA PHE A 198 1.52 13.31 -6.02
C PHE A 198 1.53 13.71 -7.50
N HIS A 199 0.36 13.65 -8.11
CA HIS A 199 0.18 14.05 -9.51
C HIS A 199 -0.98 15.07 -9.69
N PRO A 200 -1.09 15.75 -10.85
CA PRO A 200 -2.01 16.87 -11.03
C PRO A 200 -3.50 16.55 -10.84
N TRP A 201 -3.91 15.30 -10.97
CA TRP A 201 -5.29 14.85 -10.74
C TRP A 201 -5.62 14.74 -9.25
N ASN A 202 -4.61 14.50 -8.40
CA ASN A 202 -4.75 14.38 -6.95
C ASN A 202 -4.55 15.71 -6.22
N VAL A 203 -4.54 16.83 -6.92
CA VAL A 203 -4.47 18.19 -6.34
C VAL A 203 -5.68 19.00 -6.78
N LEU A 204 -6.46 19.49 -5.82
CA LEU A 204 -7.60 20.35 -6.06
C LEU A 204 -7.31 21.77 -5.58
N PHE A 205 -7.27 22.73 -6.50
CA PHE A 205 -7.20 24.16 -6.15
C PHE A 205 -8.58 24.77 -6.00
N ARG A 206 -8.77 25.55 -4.93
CA ARG A 206 -9.90 26.47 -4.70
C ARG A 206 -9.52 27.87 -5.16
N HIS A 207 -9.54 28.84 -4.26
CA HIS A 207 -9.14 30.20 -4.58
C HIS A 207 -7.63 30.43 -4.37
N GLY A 208 -7.01 31.15 -5.29
CA GLY A 208 -5.59 31.50 -5.17
C GLY A 208 -4.68 30.28 -5.11
N THR A 209 -3.96 30.14 -4.02
CA THR A 209 -3.04 29.02 -3.75
C THR A 209 -3.58 28.02 -2.75
N ASP A 210 -4.83 28.16 -2.33
CA ASP A 210 -5.48 27.22 -1.42
C ASP A 210 -5.80 25.92 -2.15
N PHE A 211 -5.34 24.77 -1.62
CA PHE A 211 -5.51 23.46 -2.23
C PHE A 211 -5.69 22.35 -1.22
N SER A 212 -6.29 21.27 -1.68
CA SER A 212 -6.30 19.96 -1.01
C SER A 212 -5.55 18.95 -1.85
N VAL A 213 -5.00 17.95 -1.20
CA VAL A 213 -4.38 16.79 -1.86
C VAL A 213 -5.24 15.57 -1.59
N LEU A 214 -5.48 14.80 -2.62
CA LEU A 214 -6.28 13.57 -2.60
C LEU A 214 -5.37 12.36 -2.72
N ASP A 215 -5.88 11.21 -2.39
CA ASP A 215 -5.28 9.88 -2.53
C ASP A 215 -3.80 9.76 -2.09
N ARG A 216 -3.47 8.60 -1.56
CA ARG A 216 -2.13 8.36 -1.01
C ARG A 216 -1.72 6.90 -1.20
#